data_5be3ba4eebaf4517ded89a124b4cd92c
#
_entry.id   5be3ba4eebaf4517ded89a124b4cd92c
#
_cell.length_a   1.000
_cell.length_b   1.000
_cell.length_c   1.000
_cell.angle_alpha   90.00
_cell.angle_beta   90.00
_cell.angle_gamma   90.00
#
_symmetry.space_group_name_H-M   'P 1'
#
loop_
_entity.id
_entity.type
_entity.pdbx_description
1 polymer ?
#
loop_
_entity_poly.entity_id
_entity_poly.type
_entity_poly.pdbx_seq_one_letter_code
_entity_poly.pdbx_strand_id
1 'polypeptide(L)'
;MNEESTRAEPNDPQVAAALHDYFERLDRGEPVDREEFLARHAPIAEQLRSYIATEDQVRKLVGAEAPLDRADDSTKSFVVQGQETLAPQTVAMRNVESDAGGLSGQFGRYRIIRALGKGAMGTVYLAEDTQLERSVAIKTPHFTENPSAESLERFYREARVAATLRQPHICPVFDVGQIDGKHYISMAYIEGRPLSAFIKPDKPQTERQILIVIRKLALALQEAHDHGIVHRDLKPANIMVDKKGEPIIMDFGLAQQAPREGDIRLTQTGNIIGTPAYMSPEQVEGEPDKIASPTDQFSLGVILYELLTAQLPFRGSVIAVMGQILTKEPPPPSQLRPDLDPRIQAVCLKMMAKMPSGRFASLKAVADELAAILKSPATKAASKEQPAAAPVGSSSDRLRADVGASQ
;
A
#
# COMPACT_ATOMS: atom_id res chain seq x y z
N MET A 1 -18.89 28.68 -37.14
CA MET A 1 -19.26 27.33 -36.76
C MET A 1 -18.08 26.80 -35.98
N ASN A 2 -18.19 26.88 -34.67
CA ASN A 2 -17.15 26.44 -33.74
C ASN A 2 -17.37 24.94 -33.46
N GLU A 3 -16.43 24.10 -33.86
CA GLU A 3 -16.29 22.75 -33.33
C GLU A 3 -15.58 22.86 -31.97
N GLU A 4 -16.34 22.97 -30.90
CA GLU A 4 -15.86 22.67 -29.58
C GLU A 4 -15.65 21.17 -29.47
N SER A 5 -14.39 20.77 -29.64
CA SER A 5 -13.92 19.44 -29.28
C SER A 5 -14.15 19.23 -27.81
N THR A 6 -15.17 18.46 -27.46
CA THR A 6 -15.49 18.02 -26.11
C THR A 6 -14.33 17.10 -25.66
N ARG A 7 -13.30 17.69 -25.05
CA ARG A 7 -12.33 16.93 -24.27
C ARG A 7 -13.07 16.46 -23.01
N ALA A 8 -13.49 15.21 -23.01
CA ALA A 8 -14.00 14.56 -21.82
C ALA A 8 -12.92 14.59 -20.72
N GLU A 9 -13.32 14.95 -19.51
CA GLU A 9 -12.42 15.04 -18.36
C GLU A 9 -11.83 13.67 -18.01
N PRO A 10 -10.59 13.60 -17.45
CA PRO A 10 -9.88 12.32 -17.15
C PRO A 10 -10.58 11.42 -16.11
N ASN A 11 -11.69 11.85 -15.53
CA ASN A 11 -12.47 11.15 -14.49
C ASN A 11 -13.88 10.78 -14.95
N ASP A 12 -14.04 10.31 -16.17
CA ASP A 12 -15.33 9.83 -16.62
C ASP A 12 -15.68 8.49 -15.94
N PRO A 13 -16.73 8.43 -15.11
CA PRO A 13 -17.16 7.20 -14.45
C PRO A 13 -17.47 6.06 -15.45
N GLN A 14 -17.79 6.39 -16.70
CA GLN A 14 -18.05 5.43 -17.75
C GLN A 14 -16.77 4.75 -18.24
N VAL A 15 -15.67 5.49 -18.32
CA VAL A 15 -14.34 4.93 -18.67
C VAL A 15 -13.90 3.94 -17.59
N ALA A 16 -14.02 4.32 -16.32
CA ALA A 16 -13.67 3.48 -15.20
C ALA A 16 -14.49 2.18 -15.15
N ALA A 17 -15.80 2.27 -15.35
CA ALA A 17 -16.69 1.11 -15.37
C ALA A 17 -16.40 0.18 -16.55
N ALA A 18 -16.14 0.73 -17.73
CA ALA A 18 -15.80 -0.05 -18.92
C ALA A 18 -14.46 -0.76 -18.77
N LEU A 19 -13.43 -0.10 -18.23
CA LEU A 19 -12.14 -0.73 -17.95
C LEU A 19 -12.26 -1.85 -16.91
N HIS A 20 -13.10 -1.67 -15.89
CA HIS A 20 -13.35 -2.71 -14.90
C HIS A 20 -13.97 -3.95 -15.53
N ASP A 21 -15.04 -3.81 -16.37
CA ASP A 21 -15.64 -4.94 -17.08
C ASP A 21 -14.65 -5.63 -18.01
N TYR A 22 -13.85 -4.86 -18.77
CA TYR A 22 -12.83 -5.39 -19.65
C TYR A 22 -11.81 -6.27 -18.94
N PHE A 23 -11.25 -5.77 -17.82
CA PHE A 23 -10.22 -6.50 -17.08
C PHE A 23 -10.79 -7.66 -16.27
N GLU A 24 -11.99 -7.55 -15.71
CA GLU A 24 -12.65 -8.65 -15.00
C GLU A 24 -12.93 -9.84 -15.93
N ARG A 25 -13.29 -9.59 -17.17
CA ARG A 25 -13.48 -10.63 -18.19
C ARG A 25 -12.16 -11.30 -18.59
N LEU A 26 -11.10 -10.51 -18.76
CA LEU A 26 -9.76 -11.03 -19.03
C LEU A 26 -9.23 -11.89 -17.89
N ASP A 27 -9.45 -11.48 -16.62
CA ASP A 27 -9.01 -12.23 -15.45
C ASP A 27 -9.77 -13.56 -15.28
N ARG A 28 -11.01 -13.65 -15.82
CA ARG A 28 -11.78 -14.90 -15.90
C ARG A 28 -11.36 -15.79 -17.08
N GLY A 29 -10.38 -15.34 -17.89
CA GLY A 29 -9.95 -16.07 -19.09
C GLY A 29 -10.96 -16.02 -20.23
N GLU A 30 -11.92 -15.07 -20.19
CA GLU A 30 -12.90 -14.90 -21.28
C GLU A 30 -12.21 -14.22 -22.47
N PRO A 31 -12.39 -14.71 -23.72
CA PRO A 31 -11.90 -14.03 -24.89
C PRO A 31 -12.67 -12.72 -25.07
N VAL A 32 -11.96 -11.58 -25.03
CA VAL A 32 -12.55 -10.26 -25.28
C VAL A 32 -12.07 -9.75 -26.63
N ASP A 33 -12.99 -9.63 -27.58
CA ASP A 33 -12.73 -8.97 -28.86
C ASP A 33 -12.66 -7.45 -28.60
N ARG A 34 -11.51 -6.87 -28.84
CA ARG A 34 -11.22 -5.47 -28.58
C ARG A 34 -12.01 -4.51 -29.43
N GLU A 35 -12.09 -4.79 -30.71
CA GLU A 35 -12.79 -3.89 -31.62
C GLU A 35 -14.28 -3.89 -31.32
N GLU A 36 -14.85 -5.05 -30.99
CA GLU A 36 -16.23 -5.16 -30.54
C GLU A 36 -16.46 -4.45 -29.20
N PHE A 37 -15.50 -4.58 -28.27
CA PHE A 37 -15.56 -3.92 -26.98
C PHE A 37 -15.50 -2.38 -27.12
N LEU A 38 -14.56 -1.87 -27.91
CA LEU A 38 -14.43 -0.43 -28.19
C LEU A 38 -15.64 0.12 -28.94
N ALA A 39 -16.19 -0.62 -29.90
CA ALA A 39 -17.40 -0.25 -30.63
C ALA A 39 -18.63 -0.13 -29.70
N ARG A 40 -18.73 -1.00 -28.72
CA ARG A 40 -19.79 -0.98 -27.69
C ARG A 40 -19.71 0.24 -26.78
N HIS A 41 -18.51 0.80 -26.62
CA HIS A 41 -18.21 1.99 -25.80
C HIS A 41 -17.78 3.20 -26.66
N ALA A 42 -18.37 3.36 -27.83
CA ALA A 42 -17.99 4.36 -28.85
C ALA A 42 -17.74 5.80 -28.31
N PRO A 43 -18.55 6.36 -27.38
CA PRO A 43 -18.32 7.71 -26.85
C PRO A 43 -17.00 7.90 -26.09
N ILE A 44 -16.43 6.83 -25.54
CA ILE A 44 -15.21 6.84 -24.71
C ILE A 44 -14.11 5.95 -25.30
N ALA A 45 -14.30 5.46 -26.55
CA ALA A 45 -13.44 4.47 -27.18
C ALA A 45 -11.98 4.94 -27.32
N GLU A 46 -11.73 6.22 -27.54
CA GLU A 46 -10.38 6.77 -27.68
C GLU A 46 -9.61 6.72 -26.35
N GLN A 47 -10.29 7.03 -25.25
CA GLN A 47 -9.72 6.91 -23.91
C GLN A 47 -9.46 5.44 -23.56
N LEU A 48 -10.44 4.56 -23.78
CA LEU A 48 -10.30 3.12 -23.56
C LEU A 48 -9.14 2.54 -24.40
N ARG A 49 -8.99 2.97 -25.67
CA ARG A 49 -7.91 2.52 -26.55
C ARG A 49 -6.54 2.89 -25.99
N SER A 50 -6.39 4.09 -25.43
CA SER A 50 -5.15 4.53 -24.76
C SER A 50 -4.81 3.64 -23.55
N TYR A 51 -5.78 3.34 -22.69
CA TYR A 51 -5.58 2.47 -21.54
C TYR A 51 -5.30 1.02 -21.91
N ILE A 52 -6.04 0.47 -22.90
CA ILE A 52 -5.86 -0.90 -23.38
C ILE A 52 -4.51 -1.05 -24.12
N ALA A 53 -4.07 -0.04 -24.88
CA ALA A 53 -2.75 -0.04 -25.53
C ALA A 53 -1.61 -0.03 -24.51
N THR A 54 -1.77 0.67 -23.40
CA THR A 54 -0.82 0.65 -22.28
C THR A 54 -0.72 -0.74 -21.66
N GLU A 55 -1.85 -1.46 -21.53
CA GLU A 55 -1.87 -2.84 -21.03
C GLU A 55 -1.15 -3.80 -21.98
N ASP A 56 -1.34 -3.67 -23.30
CA ASP A 56 -0.62 -4.51 -24.29
C ASP A 56 0.88 -4.33 -24.23
N GLN A 57 1.30 -3.09 -24.03
CA GLN A 57 2.71 -2.79 -23.83
C GLN A 57 3.22 -3.45 -22.55
N VAL A 58 2.42 -3.46 -21.49
CA VAL A 58 2.70 -4.16 -20.24
C VAL A 58 2.73 -5.68 -20.43
N ARG A 59 1.74 -6.27 -21.14
CA ARG A 59 1.70 -7.72 -21.42
C ARG A 59 2.85 -8.18 -22.31
N LYS A 60 3.21 -7.43 -23.36
CA LYS A 60 4.37 -7.70 -24.20
C LYS A 60 5.68 -7.66 -23.43
N LEU A 61 5.79 -6.74 -22.45
CA LEU A 61 6.95 -6.64 -21.57
C LEU A 61 7.02 -7.78 -20.55
N VAL A 62 5.87 -8.36 -20.16
CA VAL A 62 5.78 -9.49 -19.20
C VAL A 62 6.04 -10.85 -19.87
N GLY A 63 6.21 -10.92 -21.20
CA GLY A 63 6.53 -12.18 -21.89
C GLY A 63 5.36 -13.18 -21.94
N ALA A 64 4.11 -12.72 -21.83
CA ALA A 64 2.92 -13.55 -21.96
C ALA A 64 2.49 -13.65 -23.43
N GLU A 65 3.41 -14.09 -24.33
CA GLU A 65 3.04 -14.60 -25.65
C GLU A 65 3.13 -16.13 -25.62
N ALA A 66 1.99 -16.79 -25.34
CA ALA A 66 1.73 -18.13 -25.83
C ALA A 66 0.25 -18.21 -26.20
N PRO A 67 -0.09 -18.44 -27.48
CA PRO A 67 -1.46 -18.73 -27.87
C PRO A 67 -1.84 -20.09 -27.32
N LEU A 68 -3.02 -20.19 -26.71
CA LEU A 68 -3.67 -21.46 -26.40
C LEU A 68 -4.08 -22.12 -27.72
N ASP A 69 -3.20 -22.97 -28.27
CA ASP A 69 -3.57 -23.94 -29.27
C ASP A 69 -3.68 -25.32 -28.63
N ARG A 70 -4.91 -25.81 -28.64
CA ARG A 70 -5.47 -27.16 -28.54
C ARG A 70 -4.64 -28.32 -27.96
N ALA A 71 -5.24 -28.85 -26.91
CA ALA A 71 -5.43 -30.26 -26.60
C ALA A 71 -4.25 -31.21 -26.78
N ASP A 72 -3.68 -31.60 -25.65
CA ASP A 72 -3.41 -33.03 -25.44
C ASP A 72 -3.65 -33.38 -23.96
N ASP A 73 -4.35 -34.50 -23.81
CA ASP A 73 -4.89 -35.08 -22.59
C ASP A 73 -3.76 -35.83 -21.89
N SER A 74 -3.17 -35.24 -20.87
CA SER A 74 -2.47 -36.00 -19.87
C SER A 74 -2.52 -35.28 -18.52
N THR A 75 -3.53 -35.67 -17.76
CA THR A 75 -3.69 -35.47 -16.33
C THR A 75 -2.39 -35.69 -15.58
N LYS A 76 -1.75 -34.59 -15.14
CA LYS A 76 -0.92 -34.62 -13.94
C LYS A 76 -1.33 -33.49 -13.02
N SER A 77 -2.09 -33.91 -12.01
CA SER A 77 -2.41 -33.16 -10.81
C SER A 77 -1.18 -32.49 -10.25
N PHE A 78 -1.07 -31.17 -10.37
CA PHE A 78 -0.22 -30.39 -9.48
C PHE A 78 -1.01 -30.13 -8.20
N VAL A 79 -0.86 -31.03 -7.25
CA VAL A 79 -1.20 -30.83 -5.85
C VAL A 79 -0.34 -29.64 -5.37
N VAL A 80 -0.96 -28.53 -5.06
CA VAL A 80 -0.36 -27.46 -4.28
C VAL A 80 -0.15 -28.03 -2.88
N GLN A 81 1.03 -28.57 -2.64
CA GLN A 81 1.44 -28.95 -1.30
C GLN A 81 1.74 -27.70 -0.50
N GLY A 82 0.98 -27.58 0.59
CA GLY A 82 1.45 -27.26 1.91
C GLY A 82 2.18 -25.93 2.08
N GLN A 83 1.46 -24.99 2.65
CA GLN A 83 2.04 -23.97 3.54
C GLN A 83 2.95 -24.65 4.56
N GLU A 84 4.23 -24.63 4.32
CA GLU A 84 5.20 -24.83 5.40
C GLU A 84 5.23 -23.55 6.24
N THR A 85 4.66 -23.68 7.41
CA THR A 85 4.86 -22.80 8.56
C THR A 85 6.36 -22.72 8.85
N LEU A 86 7.01 -21.65 8.37
CA LEU A 86 8.35 -21.30 8.81
C LEU A 86 8.30 -20.92 10.30
N ALA A 87 8.68 -21.89 11.13
CA ALA A 87 9.05 -21.64 12.52
C ALA A 87 10.10 -20.51 12.58
N PRO A 88 10.21 -19.78 13.72
CA PRO A 88 11.19 -18.73 13.87
C PRO A 88 12.59 -19.33 13.83
N GLN A 89 13.17 -19.36 12.64
CA GLN A 89 14.57 -19.69 12.49
C GLN A 89 15.38 -18.57 13.11
N THR A 90 15.98 -18.86 14.25
CA THR A 90 17.21 -18.21 14.71
C THR A 90 18.11 -18.08 13.48
N VAL A 91 18.34 -16.85 13.04
CA VAL A 91 19.17 -16.57 11.87
C VAL A 91 20.59 -16.92 12.28
N ALA A 92 20.94 -18.20 12.07
CA ALA A 92 22.33 -18.63 12.07
C ALA A 92 23.06 -17.82 10.99
N MET A 93 24.17 -17.22 11.35
CA MET A 93 25.09 -16.49 10.50
C MET A 93 25.38 -17.30 9.23
N ARG A 94 24.67 -17.04 8.14
CA ARG A 94 25.17 -17.39 6.83
C ARG A 94 26.11 -16.26 6.41
N ASN A 95 27.39 -16.58 6.30
CA ASN A 95 28.34 -15.76 5.56
C ASN A 95 27.75 -15.53 4.16
N VAL A 96 27.27 -14.32 3.92
CA VAL A 96 26.91 -13.87 2.56
C VAL A 96 28.24 -13.73 1.84
N GLU A 97 28.51 -14.69 0.95
CA GLU A 97 29.61 -14.59 -0.01
C GLU A 97 29.56 -13.23 -0.67
N SER A 98 30.72 -12.62 -0.81
CA SER A 98 30.96 -11.31 -1.40
C SER A 98 30.24 -11.20 -2.76
N ASP A 99 29.10 -10.52 -2.75
CA ASP A 99 28.36 -10.16 -3.98
C ASP A 99 29.27 -9.19 -4.77
N ALA A 100 29.64 -9.56 -5.99
CA ALA A 100 30.55 -8.78 -6.82
C ALA A 100 29.96 -7.38 -7.09
N GLY A 101 30.34 -6.39 -6.26
CA GLY A 101 29.88 -5.01 -6.34
C GLY A 101 29.34 -4.41 -5.04
N GLY A 102 29.09 -5.19 -3.98
CA GLY A 102 28.65 -4.74 -2.66
C GLY A 102 29.74 -3.97 -1.90
N LEU A 103 29.32 -3.18 -0.88
CA LEU A 103 30.27 -2.60 0.07
C LEU A 103 30.75 -3.67 1.04
N SER A 104 32.07 -3.71 1.29
CA SER A 104 32.69 -4.58 2.29
C SER A 104 33.91 -3.91 2.89
N GLY A 105 34.27 -4.26 4.12
CA GLY A 105 35.42 -3.69 4.81
C GLY A 105 35.25 -2.22 5.14
N GLN A 106 36.24 -1.39 4.79
CA GLN A 106 36.25 0.04 5.10
C GLN A 106 35.60 0.85 3.96
N PHE A 107 34.68 1.74 4.29
CA PHE A 107 34.04 2.69 3.41
C PHE A 107 34.12 4.09 4.01
N GLY A 108 35.17 4.81 3.67
CA GLY A 108 35.53 6.07 4.33
C GLY A 108 35.70 5.88 5.84
N ARG A 109 34.94 6.62 6.65
CA ARG A 109 34.93 6.45 8.12
C ARG A 109 34.05 5.30 8.61
N TYR A 110 33.31 4.65 7.72
CA TYR A 110 32.36 3.59 8.07
C TYR A 110 33.00 2.22 7.87
N ARG A 111 32.94 1.37 8.88
CA ARG A 111 33.30 -0.04 8.78
C ARG A 111 32.04 -0.86 8.51
N ILE A 112 31.93 -1.41 7.32
CA ILE A 112 30.78 -2.22 6.92
C ILE A 112 30.80 -3.54 7.67
N ILE A 113 29.70 -3.87 8.34
CA ILE A 113 29.54 -5.10 9.12
C ILE A 113 28.84 -6.16 8.26
N ARG A 114 27.66 -5.81 7.66
CA ARG A 114 26.90 -6.71 6.79
C ARG A 114 25.83 -5.95 6.01
N ALA A 115 25.33 -6.55 4.94
CA ALA A 115 24.13 -6.06 4.28
C ALA A 115 22.91 -6.32 5.18
N LEU A 116 21.99 -5.34 5.24
CA LEU A 116 20.69 -5.43 5.90
C LEU A 116 19.58 -5.80 4.91
N GLY A 117 19.69 -5.29 3.66
CA GLY A 117 18.74 -5.56 2.60
C GLY A 117 19.19 -4.97 1.28
N LYS A 118 18.73 -5.56 0.18
CA LYS A 118 18.90 -5.08 -1.19
C LYS A 118 17.53 -4.93 -1.82
N GLY A 119 17.25 -3.77 -2.35
CA GLY A 119 15.97 -3.45 -2.98
C GLY A 119 16.17 -2.65 -4.27
N ALA A 120 15.08 -2.30 -4.91
CA ALA A 120 15.09 -1.54 -6.15
C ALA A 120 15.77 -0.17 -6.02
N MET A 121 15.66 0.44 -4.85
CA MET A 121 16.18 1.79 -4.57
C MET A 121 17.62 1.82 -4.07
N GLY A 122 18.24 0.65 -3.86
CA GLY A 122 19.60 0.59 -3.35
C GLY A 122 19.82 -0.58 -2.39
N THR A 123 21.03 -0.59 -1.83
CA THR A 123 21.42 -1.56 -0.82
C THR A 123 21.64 -0.83 0.51
N VAL A 124 21.15 -1.43 1.59
CA VAL A 124 21.34 -0.92 2.96
C VAL A 124 22.29 -1.82 3.71
N TYR A 125 23.28 -1.24 4.38
CA TYR A 125 24.28 -1.95 5.16
C TYR A 125 24.24 -1.52 6.62
N LEU A 126 24.44 -2.45 7.54
CA LEU A 126 24.86 -2.16 8.90
C LEU A 126 26.34 -1.82 8.87
N ALA A 127 26.71 -0.71 9.45
CA ALA A 127 28.09 -0.26 9.58
C ALA A 127 28.33 0.35 10.96
N GLU A 128 29.60 0.49 11.30
CA GLU A 128 30.06 1.27 12.44
C GLU A 128 30.70 2.55 11.94
N ASP A 129 30.21 3.69 12.44
CA ASP A 129 30.89 4.98 12.29
C ASP A 129 32.09 4.98 13.26
N THR A 130 33.30 4.79 12.75
CA THR A 130 34.53 4.64 13.55
C THR A 130 34.99 5.92 14.22
N GLN A 131 34.47 7.09 13.80
CA GLN A 131 34.78 8.36 14.44
C GLN A 131 33.86 8.64 15.63
N LEU A 132 32.62 8.20 15.57
CA LEU A 132 31.62 8.43 16.61
C LEU A 132 31.28 7.16 17.40
N GLU A 133 31.96 6.05 17.13
CA GLU A 133 31.85 4.74 17.80
C GLU A 133 30.40 4.28 17.97
N ARG A 134 29.62 4.39 16.87
CA ARG A 134 28.19 4.00 16.88
C ARG A 134 27.79 3.19 15.67
N SER A 135 26.79 2.35 15.85
CA SER A 135 26.15 1.63 14.74
C SER A 135 25.28 2.58 13.90
N VAL A 136 25.41 2.48 12.59
CA VAL A 136 24.65 3.25 11.60
C VAL A 136 24.14 2.33 10.50
N ALA A 137 23.08 2.76 9.80
CA ALA A 137 22.67 2.18 8.53
C ALA A 137 23.21 3.05 7.38
N ILE A 138 23.91 2.44 6.44
CA ILE A 138 24.40 3.09 5.22
C ILE A 138 23.56 2.62 4.04
N LYS A 139 22.83 3.53 3.43
CA LYS A 139 22.06 3.28 2.21
C LYS A 139 22.84 3.80 1.01
N THR A 140 23.13 2.90 0.06
CA THR A 140 23.73 3.24 -1.23
C THR A 140 22.67 3.14 -2.31
N PRO A 141 22.25 4.24 -2.94
CA PRO A 141 21.25 4.20 -4.00
C PRO A 141 21.79 3.48 -5.23
N HIS A 142 20.93 2.78 -5.94
CA HIS A 142 21.24 2.24 -7.25
C HIS A 142 20.97 3.32 -8.30
N PHE A 143 21.94 4.19 -8.52
CA PHE A 143 21.89 5.06 -9.68
C PHE A 143 22.23 4.26 -10.94
N THR A 144 21.67 4.65 -12.09
CA THR A 144 22.20 4.24 -13.40
C THR A 144 23.68 4.66 -13.51
N GLU A 145 24.46 4.01 -14.37
CA GLU A 145 25.90 4.28 -14.50
C GLU A 145 26.25 5.77 -14.65
N ASN A 146 25.33 6.60 -15.18
CA ASN A 146 25.47 8.05 -15.29
C ASN A 146 24.17 8.73 -14.82
N PRO A 147 24.00 8.98 -13.51
CA PRO A 147 22.83 9.72 -13.02
C PRO A 147 22.86 11.17 -13.52
N SER A 148 21.70 11.71 -13.91
CA SER A 148 21.63 13.12 -14.29
C SER A 148 21.99 14.02 -13.10
N ALA A 149 22.60 15.17 -13.38
CA ALA A 149 22.92 16.16 -12.35
C ALA A 149 21.68 16.56 -11.52
N GLU A 150 20.52 16.65 -12.19
CA GLU A 150 19.24 16.93 -11.53
C GLU A 150 18.83 15.83 -10.55
N SER A 151 19.03 14.56 -10.90
CA SER A 151 18.71 13.42 -10.00
C SER A 151 19.60 13.41 -8.77
N LEU A 152 20.89 13.74 -8.93
CA LEU A 152 21.83 13.85 -7.82
C LEU A 152 21.52 15.04 -6.92
N GLU A 153 21.24 16.21 -7.50
CA GLU A 153 20.87 17.40 -6.74
C GLU A 153 19.61 17.16 -5.90
N ARG A 154 18.60 16.51 -6.49
CA ARG A 154 17.35 16.12 -5.79
C ARG A 154 17.66 15.18 -4.64
N PHE A 155 18.45 14.12 -4.86
CA PHE A 155 18.85 13.17 -3.82
C PHE A 155 19.51 13.88 -2.63
N TYR A 156 20.48 14.75 -2.90
CA TYR A 156 21.16 15.50 -1.84
C TYR A 156 20.25 16.51 -1.14
N ARG A 157 19.35 17.16 -1.89
CA ARG A 157 18.38 18.10 -1.32
C ARG A 157 17.44 17.40 -0.37
N GLU A 158 16.83 16.29 -0.80
CA GLU A 158 15.89 15.50 0.00
C GLU A 158 16.57 14.95 1.26
N ALA A 159 17.78 14.41 1.14
CA ALA A 159 18.55 13.94 2.29
C ALA A 159 18.87 15.05 3.29
N ARG A 160 19.27 16.26 2.82
CA ARG A 160 19.51 17.41 3.69
C ARG A 160 18.27 17.86 4.42
N VAL A 161 17.13 17.91 3.74
CA VAL A 161 15.87 18.30 4.39
C VAL A 161 15.43 17.23 5.39
N ALA A 162 15.54 15.94 5.06
CA ALA A 162 15.29 14.86 6.02
C ALA A 162 16.19 14.94 7.26
N ALA A 163 17.44 15.38 7.10
CA ALA A 163 18.38 15.56 8.21
C ALA A 163 17.99 16.72 9.16
N THR A 164 17.07 17.62 8.76
CA THR A 164 16.57 18.69 9.64
C THR A 164 15.44 18.26 10.54
N LEU A 165 14.75 17.14 10.22
CA LEU A 165 13.63 16.63 10.98
C LEU A 165 14.08 16.12 12.36
N ARG A 166 13.44 16.62 13.41
CA ARG A 166 13.73 16.26 14.81
C ARG A 166 12.51 15.65 15.48
N GLN A 167 12.01 14.59 14.91
CA GLN A 167 10.81 13.91 15.40
C GLN A 167 11.16 12.47 15.80
N PRO A 168 10.83 11.99 17.02
CA PRO A 168 11.28 10.69 17.52
C PRO A 168 10.78 9.48 16.70
N HIS A 169 9.73 9.67 15.89
CA HIS A 169 9.17 8.63 15.03
C HIS A 169 9.61 8.76 13.56
N ILE A 170 10.68 9.54 13.30
CA ILE A 170 11.35 9.64 12.00
C ILE A 170 12.79 9.18 12.19
N CYS A 171 13.28 8.34 11.26
CA CYS A 171 14.67 7.88 11.30
C CYS A 171 15.63 9.06 11.08
N PRO A 172 16.50 9.36 12.04
CA PRO A 172 17.48 10.44 11.88
C PRO A 172 18.48 10.15 10.74
N VAL A 173 18.64 11.10 9.83
CA VAL A 173 19.72 11.12 8.86
C VAL A 173 20.92 11.85 9.47
N PHE A 174 22.10 11.23 9.41
CA PHE A 174 23.33 11.75 10.03
C PHE A 174 24.25 12.41 9.04
N ASP A 175 24.32 11.85 7.82
CA ASP A 175 25.26 12.30 6.81
C ASP A 175 24.78 11.89 5.41
N VAL A 176 25.21 12.63 4.41
CA VAL A 176 24.99 12.33 3.00
C VAL A 176 26.21 12.77 2.20
N GLY A 177 26.69 11.90 1.32
CA GLY A 177 27.92 12.22 0.58
C GLY A 177 28.25 11.22 -0.51
N GLN A 178 29.50 11.28 -0.93
CA GLN A 178 30.09 10.37 -1.90
C GLN A 178 31.46 9.91 -1.39
N ILE A 179 31.70 8.60 -1.44
CA ILE A 179 32.99 7.99 -1.10
C ILE A 179 33.32 7.03 -2.24
N ASP A 180 34.53 7.12 -2.80
CA ASP A 180 35.02 6.28 -3.90
C ASP A 180 34.03 6.19 -5.08
N GLY A 181 33.42 7.33 -5.44
CA GLY A 181 32.42 7.41 -6.52
C GLY A 181 31.02 6.89 -6.15
N LYS A 182 30.82 6.30 -4.99
CA LYS A 182 29.52 5.79 -4.53
C LYS A 182 28.82 6.78 -3.63
N HIS A 183 27.60 7.18 -4.00
CA HIS A 183 26.75 8.04 -3.18
C HIS A 183 26.18 7.25 -2.01
N TYR A 184 26.03 7.88 -0.85
CA TYR A 184 25.49 7.25 0.34
C TYR A 184 24.68 8.21 1.20
N ILE A 185 23.81 7.61 2.02
CA ILE A 185 23.17 8.26 3.16
C ILE A 185 23.49 7.44 4.40
N SER A 186 23.98 8.10 5.45
CA SER A 186 24.15 7.51 6.78
C SER A 186 22.97 7.92 7.66
N MET A 187 22.32 6.95 8.28
CA MET A 187 21.17 7.16 9.13
C MET A 187 21.25 6.28 10.39
N ALA A 188 20.35 6.51 11.33
CA ALA A 188 20.27 5.69 12.53
C ALA A 188 20.00 4.22 12.19
N TYR A 189 20.76 3.32 12.78
CA TYR A 189 20.41 1.90 12.76
C TYR A 189 19.33 1.63 13.81
N ILE A 190 18.15 1.26 13.34
CA ILE A 190 17.00 0.95 14.20
C ILE A 190 16.98 -0.54 14.48
N GLU A 191 17.33 -0.91 15.73
CA GLU A 191 17.18 -2.29 16.18
C GLU A 191 15.72 -2.63 16.41
N GLY A 192 15.11 -3.37 15.50
CA GLY A 192 13.69 -3.68 15.54
C GLY A 192 13.26 -4.59 14.41
N ARG A 193 11.97 -4.57 14.14
CA ARG A 193 11.36 -5.30 13.03
C ARG A 193 10.42 -4.38 12.25
N PRO A 194 10.25 -4.59 10.93
CA PRO A 194 9.29 -3.81 10.16
C PRO A 194 7.87 -4.04 10.68
N LEU A 195 7.02 -3.00 10.57
CA LEU A 195 5.62 -3.04 11.00
C LEU A 195 4.85 -4.19 10.32
N SER A 196 5.23 -4.56 9.09
CA SER A 196 4.67 -5.73 8.38
C SER A 196 4.81 -7.04 9.16
N ALA A 197 5.85 -7.20 9.98
CA ALA A 197 6.02 -8.38 10.81
C ALA A 197 4.99 -8.51 11.96
N PHE A 198 4.24 -7.45 12.23
CA PHE A 198 3.19 -7.40 13.26
C PHE A 198 1.78 -7.53 12.69
N ILE A 199 1.62 -7.56 11.39
CA ILE A 199 0.34 -7.77 10.69
C ILE A 199 0.15 -9.28 10.54
N LYS A 200 -0.61 -9.87 11.47
CA LYS A 200 -0.84 -11.32 11.54
C LYS A 200 -2.32 -11.62 11.76
N PRO A 201 -2.95 -12.45 10.91
CA PRO A 201 -4.36 -12.83 11.09
C PRO A 201 -4.64 -13.58 12.38
N ASP A 202 -3.70 -14.45 12.78
CA ASP A 202 -3.78 -15.31 13.97
C ASP A 202 -3.49 -14.56 15.29
N LYS A 203 -2.94 -13.35 15.20
CA LYS A 203 -2.57 -12.54 16.36
C LYS A 203 -2.87 -11.05 16.12
N PRO A 204 -4.15 -10.67 16.03
CA PRO A 204 -4.53 -9.28 15.79
C PRO A 204 -4.09 -8.38 16.96
N GLN A 205 -3.64 -7.18 16.63
CA GLN A 205 -3.36 -6.15 17.61
C GLN A 205 -4.67 -5.58 18.17
N THR A 206 -4.64 -5.09 19.41
CA THR A 206 -5.79 -4.39 19.98
C THR A 206 -6.02 -3.05 19.26
N GLU A 207 -7.27 -2.61 19.17
CA GLU A 207 -7.60 -1.30 18.59
C GLU A 207 -6.76 -0.18 19.21
N ARG A 208 -6.66 -0.18 20.55
CA ARG A 208 -5.88 0.80 21.30
C ARG A 208 -4.42 0.85 20.85
N GLN A 209 -3.77 -0.30 20.66
CA GLN A 209 -2.37 -0.37 20.19
C GLN A 209 -2.25 0.19 18.78
N ILE A 210 -3.17 -0.20 17.88
CA ILE A 210 -3.20 0.27 16.50
C ILE A 210 -3.36 1.80 16.47
N LEU A 211 -4.34 2.35 17.20
CA LEU A 211 -4.58 3.79 17.22
C LEU A 211 -3.40 4.58 17.77
N ILE A 212 -2.70 4.07 18.79
CA ILE A 212 -1.48 4.71 19.32
C ILE A 212 -0.39 4.76 18.26
N VAL A 213 -0.16 3.65 17.53
CA VAL A 213 0.84 3.57 16.47
C VAL A 213 0.49 4.54 15.33
N ILE A 214 -0.74 4.49 14.80
CA ILE A 214 -1.17 5.35 13.69
C ILE A 214 -1.12 6.83 14.08
N ARG A 215 -1.52 7.17 15.31
CA ARG A 215 -1.44 8.54 15.80
C ARG A 215 0.00 9.06 15.84
N LYS A 216 0.96 8.25 16.31
CA LYS A 216 2.39 8.61 16.32
C LYS A 216 2.93 8.83 14.91
N LEU A 217 2.58 7.94 13.99
CA LEU A 217 2.95 8.07 12.57
C LEU A 217 2.33 9.31 11.92
N ALA A 218 1.06 9.60 12.22
CA ALA A 218 0.37 10.79 11.70
C ALA A 218 1.06 12.09 12.16
N LEU A 219 1.47 12.17 13.43
CA LEU A 219 2.20 13.34 13.95
C LEU A 219 3.60 13.45 13.33
N ALA A 220 4.27 12.33 13.09
CA ALA A 220 5.58 12.30 12.44
C ALA A 220 5.51 12.78 10.98
N LEU A 221 4.53 12.30 10.24
CA LEU A 221 4.29 12.73 8.86
C LEU A 221 3.88 14.20 8.79
N GLN A 222 3.08 14.69 9.77
CA GLN A 222 2.73 16.11 9.83
C GLN A 222 3.97 17.00 9.96
N GLU A 223 4.91 16.63 10.85
CA GLU A 223 6.19 17.36 11.00
C GLU A 223 6.96 17.40 9.68
N ALA A 224 7.02 16.29 8.95
CA ALA A 224 7.67 16.26 7.64
C ALA A 224 6.94 17.16 6.62
N HIS A 225 5.61 17.13 6.61
CA HIS A 225 4.79 17.96 5.72
C HIS A 225 4.97 19.46 6.02
N ASP A 226 5.10 19.84 7.27
CA ASP A 226 5.35 21.23 7.69
C ASP A 226 6.72 21.73 7.17
N HIS A 227 7.65 20.81 6.90
CA HIS A 227 8.95 21.09 6.26
C HIS A 227 8.93 20.88 4.72
N GLY A 228 7.77 20.67 4.12
CA GLY A 228 7.60 20.48 2.68
C GLY A 228 8.04 19.10 2.17
N ILE A 229 8.17 18.11 3.05
CA ILE A 229 8.55 16.74 2.68
C ILE A 229 7.32 15.85 2.66
N VAL A 230 7.08 15.17 1.54
CA VAL A 230 6.08 14.10 1.39
C VAL A 230 6.82 12.77 1.25
N HIS A 231 6.36 11.74 1.97
CA HIS A 231 7.04 10.42 1.99
C HIS A 231 6.87 9.66 0.67
N ARG A 232 5.68 9.66 0.08
CA ARG A 232 5.31 9.10 -1.23
C ARG A 232 5.38 7.56 -1.37
N ASP A 233 6.10 6.84 -0.51
CA ASP A 233 6.21 5.36 -0.51
C ASP A 233 5.97 4.82 0.92
N LEU A 234 4.92 5.31 1.57
CA LEU A 234 4.59 4.88 2.92
C LEU A 234 3.91 3.50 2.87
N LYS A 235 4.54 2.53 3.54
CA LYS A 235 4.06 1.14 3.66
C LYS A 235 4.62 0.49 4.93
N PRO A 236 4.04 -0.60 5.43
CA PRO A 236 4.50 -1.26 6.67
C PRO A 236 5.97 -1.70 6.63
N ALA A 237 6.53 -1.99 5.45
CA ALA A 237 7.94 -2.34 5.30
C ALA A 237 8.90 -1.15 5.54
N ASN A 238 8.43 0.08 5.33
CA ASN A 238 9.18 1.32 5.54
C ASN A 238 8.94 1.92 6.94
N ILE A 239 8.33 1.18 7.86
CA ILE A 239 8.12 1.58 9.25
C ILE A 239 8.77 0.52 10.13
N MET A 240 9.80 0.90 10.88
CA MET A 240 10.42 0.01 11.87
C MET A 240 9.74 0.17 13.22
N VAL A 241 9.55 -0.92 13.94
CA VAL A 241 9.14 -0.93 15.35
C VAL A 241 10.35 -1.34 16.16
N ASP A 242 10.84 -0.43 16.99
CA ASP A 242 12.04 -0.64 17.78
C ASP A 242 11.82 -1.62 18.95
N LYS A 243 12.86 -1.89 19.73
CA LYS A 243 12.81 -2.78 20.92
C LYS A 243 11.87 -2.29 22.02
N LYS A 244 11.52 -0.97 22.03
CA LYS A 244 10.59 -0.37 23.00
C LYS A 244 9.14 -0.38 22.49
N GLY A 245 8.91 -0.85 21.25
CA GLY A 245 7.61 -0.84 20.61
C GLY A 245 7.27 0.50 19.94
N GLU A 246 8.26 1.38 19.74
CA GLU A 246 8.06 2.67 19.10
C GLU A 246 8.14 2.57 17.58
N PRO A 247 7.14 3.07 16.83
CA PRO A 247 7.19 3.08 15.37
C PRO A 247 8.10 4.21 14.88
N ILE A 248 8.94 3.93 13.88
CA ILE A 248 9.90 4.86 13.29
C ILE A 248 9.78 4.76 11.77
N ILE A 249 9.44 5.86 11.11
CA ILE A 249 9.34 5.95 9.65
C ILE A 249 10.76 6.02 9.09
N MET A 250 11.03 5.15 8.11
CA MET A 250 12.28 5.05 7.39
C MET A 250 12.13 5.67 6.00
N ASP A 251 13.25 5.98 5.36
CA ASP A 251 13.33 6.25 3.91
C ASP A 251 12.40 7.36 3.38
N PHE A 252 12.30 8.51 4.08
CA PHE A 252 11.58 9.68 3.56
C PHE A 252 12.09 10.08 2.18
N GLY A 253 11.23 9.94 1.17
CA GLY A 253 11.37 10.56 -0.17
C GLY A 253 12.67 10.33 -0.96
N LEU A 254 13.66 9.68 -0.36
CA LEU A 254 15.08 9.65 -0.79
C LEU A 254 15.34 8.95 -2.14
N ALA A 255 14.31 8.52 -2.86
CA ALA A 255 14.53 7.70 -4.05
C ALA A 255 13.47 7.82 -5.16
N GLN A 256 12.47 8.68 -5.05
CA GLN A 256 11.57 8.84 -6.17
C GLN A 256 12.08 9.90 -7.15
N GLN A 257 12.72 9.42 -8.22
CA GLN A 257 12.60 10.10 -9.50
C GLN A 257 11.11 10.29 -9.76
N ALA A 258 10.66 11.51 -10.09
CA ALA A 258 9.31 11.69 -10.63
C ALA A 258 9.12 10.63 -11.74
N PRO A 259 7.98 9.92 -11.77
CA PRO A 259 7.72 9.02 -12.88
C PRO A 259 7.85 9.84 -14.16
N ARG A 260 8.89 9.56 -14.97
CA ARG A 260 8.87 10.02 -16.34
C ARG A 260 7.84 9.16 -17.05
N GLU A 261 7.19 9.70 -18.07
CA GLU A 261 6.35 8.91 -18.98
C GLU A 261 7.07 7.58 -19.32
N GLY A 262 6.54 6.46 -18.81
CA GLY A 262 7.16 5.14 -18.94
C GLY A 262 7.76 4.53 -17.65
N ASP A 263 7.84 5.26 -16.53
CA ASP A 263 8.45 4.79 -15.26
C ASP A 263 7.51 3.97 -14.33
N ILE A 264 6.50 3.31 -14.88
CA ILE A 264 6.12 2.00 -14.32
C ILE A 264 7.28 1.09 -14.73
N ARG A 265 8.34 1.04 -13.93
CA ARG A 265 9.45 0.13 -14.19
C ARG A 265 8.99 -1.30 -13.97
N LEU A 266 8.44 -1.89 -15.03
CA LEU A 266 8.58 -3.31 -15.21
C LEU A 266 10.08 -3.58 -15.32
N THR A 267 10.64 -4.33 -14.36
CA THR A 267 11.96 -4.93 -14.58
C THR A 267 11.90 -5.78 -15.84
N GLN A 268 13.05 -5.99 -16.51
CA GLN A 268 13.19 -6.95 -17.64
C GLN A 268 12.66 -8.36 -17.31
N THR A 269 12.34 -8.63 -16.05
CA THR A 269 11.78 -9.89 -15.52
C THR A 269 10.28 -9.82 -15.22
N GLY A 270 9.56 -8.76 -15.64
CA GLY A 270 8.10 -8.65 -15.45
C GLY A 270 7.64 -8.34 -14.01
N ASN A 271 8.57 -8.11 -13.08
CA ASN A 271 8.23 -7.75 -11.71
C ASN A 271 8.05 -6.23 -11.59
N ILE A 272 6.85 -5.78 -11.27
CA ILE A 272 6.60 -4.39 -10.92
C ILE A 272 7.33 -4.08 -9.62
N ILE A 273 8.22 -3.08 -9.66
CA ILE A 273 8.95 -2.63 -8.48
C ILE A 273 8.00 -1.81 -7.62
N GLY A 274 7.60 -2.39 -6.51
CA GLY A 274 6.71 -1.80 -5.50
C GLY A 274 5.35 -2.49 -5.44
N THR A 275 4.78 -2.55 -4.25
CA THR A 275 3.42 -3.06 -4.05
C THR A 275 2.48 -1.87 -4.23
N PRO A 276 1.69 -1.76 -5.30
CA PRO A 276 0.82 -0.60 -5.56
C PRO A 276 -0.30 -0.47 -4.52
N ALA A 277 -0.46 -1.47 -3.66
CA ALA A 277 -1.56 -1.56 -2.70
C ALA A 277 -1.67 -0.37 -1.72
N TYR A 278 -0.59 0.40 -1.53
CA TYR A 278 -0.56 1.56 -0.65
C TYR A 278 -0.54 2.90 -1.42
N MET A 279 -0.53 2.88 -2.75
CA MET A 279 -0.57 4.09 -3.57
C MET A 279 -1.90 4.80 -3.41
N SER A 280 -1.85 6.13 -3.42
CA SER A 280 -3.05 6.96 -3.50
C SER A 280 -3.57 7.05 -4.93
N PRO A 281 -4.86 7.40 -5.14
CA PRO A 281 -5.41 7.62 -6.48
C PRO A 281 -4.56 8.57 -7.32
N GLU A 282 -4.14 9.69 -6.78
CA GLU A 282 -3.32 10.69 -7.45
C GLU A 282 -1.91 10.17 -7.84
N GLN A 283 -1.38 9.17 -7.11
CA GLN A 283 -0.14 8.50 -7.51
C GLN A 283 -0.36 7.53 -8.67
N VAL A 284 -1.49 6.82 -8.66
CA VAL A 284 -1.86 5.88 -9.73
C VAL A 284 -2.17 6.64 -11.02
N GLU A 285 -2.77 7.83 -10.94
CA GLU A 285 -3.02 8.74 -12.07
C GLU A 285 -1.71 9.27 -12.68
N GLY A 286 -0.61 9.25 -11.93
CA GLY A 286 0.70 9.68 -12.41
C GLY A 286 0.83 11.20 -12.56
N GLU A 287 0.05 12.01 -11.84
CA GLU A 287 0.08 13.46 -11.87
C GLU A 287 0.99 14.04 -10.78
N PRO A 288 2.26 14.36 -11.09
CA PRO A 288 3.26 14.77 -10.10
C PRO A 288 2.85 15.98 -9.26
N ASP A 289 2.13 16.94 -9.88
CA ASP A 289 1.70 18.19 -9.24
C ASP A 289 0.59 17.97 -8.19
N LYS A 290 -0.13 16.84 -8.27
CA LYS A 290 -1.15 16.46 -7.29
C LYS A 290 -0.59 15.65 -6.12
N ILE A 291 0.64 15.13 -6.23
CA ILE A 291 1.27 14.33 -5.17
C ILE A 291 1.75 15.27 -4.06
N ALA A 292 0.97 15.37 -3.00
CA ALA A 292 1.17 16.27 -1.87
C ALA A 292 0.88 15.55 -0.54
N SER A 293 0.82 16.28 0.56
CA SER A 293 0.52 15.76 1.90
C SER A 293 -0.66 14.77 1.98
N PRO A 294 -1.78 14.95 1.25
CA PRO A 294 -2.89 13.99 1.28
C PRO A 294 -2.52 12.58 0.77
N THR A 295 -1.49 12.46 -0.07
CA THR A 295 -0.99 11.17 -0.56
C THR A 295 -0.57 10.26 0.59
N ASP A 296 0.26 10.76 1.52
CA ASP A 296 0.70 9.99 2.68
C ASP A 296 -0.46 9.67 3.63
N GLN A 297 -1.49 10.53 3.68
CA GLN A 297 -2.68 10.25 4.47
C GLN A 297 -3.45 9.04 3.94
N PHE A 298 -3.59 8.92 2.61
CA PHE A 298 -4.21 7.75 1.99
C PHE A 298 -3.42 6.47 2.33
N SER A 299 -2.11 6.49 2.12
CA SER A 299 -1.23 5.36 2.42
C SER A 299 -1.30 4.96 3.90
N LEU A 300 -1.34 5.94 4.82
CA LEU A 300 -1.51 5.68 6.25
C LEU A 300 -2.90 5.09 6.56
N GLY A 301 -3.93 5.49 5.81
CA GLY A 301 -5.28 4.90 5.87
C GLY A 301 -5.30 3.43 5.47
N VAL A 302 -4.58 3.06 4.41
CA VAL A 302 -4.40 1.67 3.98
C VAL A 302 -3.66 0.86 5.05
N ILE A 303 -2.62 1.43 5.68
CA ILE A 303 -1.89 0.78 6.78
C ILE A 303 -2.82 0.58 7.99
N LEU A 304 -3.64 1.57 8.34
CA LEU A 304 -4.65 1.44 9.40
C LEU A 304 -5.62 0.30 9.10
N TYR A 305 -6.16 0.26 7.87
CA TYR A 305 -7.05 -0.81 7.41
C TYR A 305 -6.40 -2.19 7.59
N GLU A 306 -5.17 -2.34 7.13
CA GLU A 306 -4.43 -3.60 7.18
C GLU A 306 -4.09 -4.02 8.63
N LEU A 307 -3.73 -3.09 9.50
CA LEU A 307 -3.53 -3.38 10.93
C LEU A 307 -4.83 -3.82 11.62
N LEU A 308 -5.98 -3.26 11.23
CA LEU A 308 -7.29 -3.61 11.79
C LEU A 308 -7.76 -4.99 11.33
N THR A 309 -7.52 -5.35 10.07
CA THR A 309 -8.14 -6.51 9.42
C THR A 309 -7.16 -7.63 9.07
N ALA A 310 -5.86 -7.38 9.16
CA ALA A 310 -4.77 -8.18 8.62
C ALA A 310 -4.91 -8.45 7.11
N GLN A 311 -5.60 -7.59 6.38
CA GLN A 311 -5.87 -7.70 4.96
C GLN A 311 -5.82 -6.34 4.28
N LEU A 312 -5.34 -6.31 3.03
CA LEU A 312 -5.40 -5.11 2.20
C LEU A 312 -6.83 -4.81 1.72
N PRO A 313 -7.22 -3.52 1.58
CA PRO A 313 -8.55 -3.16 1.09
C PRO A 313 -8.76 -3.49 -0.39
N PHE A 314 -7.69 -3.45 -1.18
CA PHE A 314 -7.70 -3.73 -2.62
C PHE A 314 -6.77 -4.88 -2.93
N ARG A 315 -7.23 -5.86 -3.74
CA ARG A 315 -6.51 -7.11 -3.98
C ARG A 315 -6.70 -7.58 -5.42
N GLY A 316 -5.79 -8.43 -5.86
CA GLY A 316 -5.77 -8.99 -7.21
C GLY A 316 -4.44 -8.76 -7.89
N SER A 317 -4.43 -8.82 -9.21
CA SER A 317 -3.27 -8.43 -10.01
C SER A 317 -2.94 -6.94 -9.79
N VAL A 318 -1.74 -6.53 -10.14
CA VAL A 318 -1.30 -5.13 -10.00
C VAL A 318 -2.27 -4.17 -10.69
N ILE A 319 -2.68 -4.49 -11.91
CA ILE A 319 -3.62 -3.67 -12.70
C ILE A 319 -4.99 -3.62 -12.02
N ALA A 320 -5.47 -4.76 -11.52
CA ALA A 320 -6.73 -4.82 -10.78
C ALA A 320 -6.69 -3.98 -9.50
N VAL A 321 -5.57 -4.00 -8.76
CA VAL A 321 -5.37 -3.16 -7.57
C VAL A 321 -5.36 -1.69 -7.93
N MET A 322 -4.63 -1.28 -8.98
CA MET A 322 -4.60 0.11 -9.45
C MET A 322 -6.00 0.58 -9.88
N GLY A 323 -6.71 -0.24 -10.66
CA GLY A 323 -8.10 0.05 -11.05
C GLY A 323 -9.03 0.21 -9.85
N GLN A 324 -8.93 -0.67 -8.84
CA GLN A 324 -9.72 -0.56 -7.61
C GLN A 324 -9.37 0.69 -6.80
N ILE A 325 -8.09 1.07 -6.73
CA ILE A 325 -7.65 2.31 -6.07
C ILE A 325 -8.33 3.53 -6.71
N LEU A 326 -8.46 3.56 -8.01
CA LEU A 326 -9.09 4.68 -8.72
C LEU A 326 -10.61 4.70 -8.58
N THR A 327 -11.27 3.53 -8.65
CA THR A 327 -12.72 3.48 -8.90
C THR A 327 -13.55 2.88 -7.78
N LYS A 328 -12.97 2.02 -6.92
CA LYS A 328 -13.73 1.23 -5.95
C LYS A 328 -13.55 1.76 -4.54
N GLU A 329 -14.65 2.02 -3.84
CA GLU A 329 -14.60 2.34 -2.42
C GLU A 329 -14.02 1.16 -1.61
N PRO A 330 -13.17 1.42 -0.60
CA PRO A 330 -12.63 0.36 0.24
C PRO A 330 -13.77 -0.33 1.02
N PRO A 331 -13.76 -1.68 1.11
CA PRO A 331 -14.73 -2.39 1.92
C PRO A 331 -14.68 -1.92 3.37
N PRO A 332 -15.82 -1.77 4.07
CA PRO A 332 -15.80 -1.39 5.49
C PRO A 332 -14.99 -2.39 6.32
N PRO A 333 -14.03 -1.97 7.15
CA PRO A 333 -13.26 -2.87 8.01
C PRO A 333 -14.12 -3.77 8.90
N SER A 334 -15.31 -3.31 9.30
CA SER A 334 -16.28 -4.06 10.11
C SER A 334 -16.80 -5.33 9.42
N GLN A 335 -16.68 -5.47 8.11
CA GLN A 335 -17.00 -6.74 7.42
C GLN A 335 -16.04 -7.87 7.80
N LEU A 336 -14.79 -7.52 8.11
CA LEU A 336 -13.74 -8.47 8.52
C LEU A 336 -13.53 -8.50 10.03
N ARG A 337 -13.89 -7.41 10.71
CA ARG A 337 -13.82 -7.26 12.17
C ARG A 337 -15.11 -6.66 12.71
N PRO A 338 -16.15 -7.50 12.93
CA PRO A 338 -17.50 -7.02 13.29
C PRO A 338 -17.61 -6.26 14.61
N ASP A 339 -16.67 -6.48 15.54
CA ASP A 339 -16.59 -5.84 16.85
C ASP A 339 -15.86 -4.47 16.82
N LEU A 340 -15.41 -4.03 15.63
CA LEU A 340 -14.68 -2.77 15.47
C LEU A 340 -15.53 -1.56 15.87
N ASP A 341 -14.93 -0.64 16.63
CA ASP A 341 -15.56 0.65 16.97
C ASP A 341 -15.89 1.42 15.66
N PRO A 342 -17.18 1.79 15.44
CA PRO A 342 -17.58 2.49 14.22
C PRO A 342 -16.84 3.81 13.97
N ARG A 343 -16.37 4.48 15.03
CA ARG A 343 -15.58 5.71 14.91
C ARG A 343 -14.22 5.45 14.27
N ILE A 344 -13.58 4.32 14.59
CA ILE A 344 -12.30 3.91 13.99
C ILE A 344 -12.49 3.62 12.51
N GLN A 345 -13.57 2.91 12.16
CA GLN A 345 -13.93 2.67 10.77
C GLN A 345 -14.12 3.97 10.01
N ALA A 346 -14.88 4.93 10.58
CA ALA A 346 -15.13 6.22 9.94
C ALA A 346 -13.83 6.97 9.64
N VAL A 347 -12.88 7.00 10.59
CA VAL A 347 -11.55 7.61 10.39
C VAL A 347 -10.81 6.90 9.28
N CYS A 348 -10.75 5.56 9.31
CA CYS A 348 -10.06 4.74 8.33
C CYS A 348 -10.56 5.00 6.91
N LEU A 349 -11.88 4.94 6.70
CA LEU A 349 -12.50 5.16 5.38
C LEU A 349 -12.32 6.62 4.91
N LYS A 350 -12.44 7.60 5.79
CA LYS A 350 -12.20 9.00 5.45
C LYS A 350 -10.77 9.26 5.01
N MET A 351 -9.77 8.65 5.65
CA MET A 351 -8.38 8.77 5.21
C MET A 351 -8.17 8.23 3.80
N MET A 352 -8.94 7.21 3.40
CA MET A 352 -8.88 6.56 2.09
C MET A 352 -9.88 7.12 1.07
N ALA A 353 -10.52 8.26 1.33
CA ALA A 353 -11.39 8.91 0.35
C ALA A 353 -10.64 9.15 -0.97
N LYS A 354 -11.30 8.90 -2.11
CA LYS A 354 -10.67 8.99 -3.43
C LYS A 354 -10.16 10.40 -3.69
N MET A 355 -11.03 11.39 -3.54
CA MET A 355 -10.64 12.80 -3.69
C MET A 355 -9.86 13.27 -2.45
N PRO A 356 -8.70 13.93 -2.62
CA PRO A 356 -7.94 14.51 -1.52
C PRO A 356 -8.77 15.45 -0.62
N SER A 357 -9.71 16.20 -1.21
CA SER A 357 -10.63 17.10 -0.49
C SER A 357 -11.62 16.37 0.43
N GLY A 358 -11.89 15.10 0.20
CA GLY A 358 -12.74 14.27 1.06
C GLY A 358 -12.00 13.71 2.29
N ARG A 359 -10.68 13.82 2.31
CA ARG A 359 -9.83 13.36 3.42
C ARG A 359 -9.83 14.38 4.57
N PHE A 360 -9.04 14.14 5.59
CA PHE A 360 -8.82 15.14 6.64
C PHE A 360 -7.95 16.30 6.12
N ALA A 361 -8.15 17.49 6.64
CA ALA A 361 -7.39 18.67 6.23
C ALA A 361 -5.87 18.55 6.51
N SER A 362 -5.47 17.71 7.47
CA SER A 362 -4.07 17.47 7.82
C SER A 362 -3.93 16.15 8.58
N LEU A 363 -2.72 15.62 8.67
CA LEU A 363 -2.42 14.46 9.51
C LEU A 363 -2.50 14.79 11.00
N LYS A 364 -2.33 16.05 11.38
CA LYS A 364 -2.64 16.52 12.74
C LYS A 364 -4.12 16.31 13.06
N ALA A 365 -5.04 16.65 12.15
CA ALA A 365 -6.46 16.43 12.33
C ALA A 365 -6.79 14.93 12.51
N VAL A 366 -6.12 14.04 11.75
CA VAL A 366 -6.21 12.59 11.97
C VAL A 366 -5.75 12.22 13.38
N ALA A 367 -4.59 12.72 13.82
CA ALA A 367 -4.03 12.41 15.13
C ALA A 367 -4.92 12.91 16.29
N ASP A 368 -5.57 14.06 16.13
CA ASP A 368 -6.48 14.64 17.10
C ASP A 368 -7.78 13.81 17.21
N GLU A 369 -8.33 13.35 16.07
CA GLU A 369 -9.51 12.48 16.05
C GLU A 369 -9.22 11.13 16.72
N LEU A 370 -8.08 10.51 16.40
CA LEU A 370 -7.64 9.27 17.06
C LEU A 370 -7.42 9.46 18.56
N ALA A 371 -6.92 10.62 18.99
CA ALA A 371 -6.76 10.94 20.40
C ALA A 371 -8.12 11.09 21.12
N ALA A 372 -9.15 11.63 20.46
CA ALA A 372 -10.50 11.73 20.98
C ALA A 372 -11.11 10.32 21.19
N ILE A 373 -10.95 9.43 20.21
CA ILE A 373 -11.40 8.04 20.32
C ILE A 373 -10.69 7.32 21.48
N LEU A 374 -9.37 7.50 21.63
CA LEU A 374 -8.58 6.87 22.70
C LEU A 374 -8.97 7.31 24.11
N LYS A 375 -9.52 8.52 24.27
CA LYS A 375 -9.98 9.08 25.54
C LYS A 375 -11.40 8.67 25.91
N SER A 376 -12.22 8.27 24.93
CA SER A 376 -13.62 7.92 25.11
C SER A 376 -13.77 6.40 25.29
N PRO A 377 -14.72 5.92 26.14
CA PRO A 377 -15.01 4.49 26.21
C PRO A 377 -15.45 3.96 24.83
N ALA A 378 -15.08 2.70 24.54
CA ALA A 378 -15.43 2.06 23.27
C ALA A 378 -16.96 2.05 23.07
N THR A 379 -17.40 2.57 21.93
CA THR A 379 -18.79 2.47 21.51
C THR A 379 -18.96 1.09 20.88
N LYS A 380 -19.39 0.10 21.68
CA LYS A 380 -19.76 -1.21 21.13
C LYS A 380 -20.85 -1.01 20.08
N ALA A 381 -20.65 -1.56 18.89
CA ALA A 381 -21.69 -1.64 17.88
C ALA A 381 -22.92 -2.29 18.53
N ALA A 382 -24.05 -1.58 18.54
CA ALA A 382 -25.31 -2.15 19.00
C ALA A 382 -25.59 -3.38 18.15
N SER A 383 -25.52 -4.55 18.74
CA SER A 383 -26.01 -5.78 18.14
C SER A 383 -27.42 -5.47 17.67
N LYS A 384 -27.68 -5.54 16.37
CA LYS A 384 -29.04 -5.52 15.85
C LYS A 384 -29.74 -6.71 16.50
N GLU A 385 -30.52 -6.42 17.56
CA GLU A 385 -31.55 -7.35 18.00
C GLU A 385 -32.43 -7.66 16.80
N GLN A 386 -32.36 -8.88 16.32
CA GLN A 386 -33.40 -9.42 15.46
C GLN A 386 -34.71 -9.28 16.22
N PRO A 387 -35.72 -8.63 15.64
CA PRO A 387 -37.04 -8.66 16.27
C PRO A 387 -37.45 -10.11 16.43
N ALA A 388 -37.67 -10.52 17.69
CA ALA A 388 -38.16 -11.83 18.03
C ALA A 388 -39.44 -12.06 17.25
N ALA A 389 -39.46 -13.14 16.45
CA ALA A 389 -40.65 -13.60 15.76
C ALA A 389 -41.76 -13.82 16.82
N ALA A 390 -42.84 -13.08 16.67
CA ALA A 390 -44.03 -13.27 17.48
C ALA A 390 -44.52 -14.72 17.36
N PRO A 391 -44.94 -15.40 18.44
CA PRO A 391 -45.44 -16.76 18.37
C PRO A 391 -46.76 -16.75 17.59
N VAL A 392 -46.76 -17.51 16.49
CA VAL A 392 -47.99 -17.84 15.74
C VAL A 392 -48.87 -18.66 16.68
N GLY A 393 -49.92 -18.04 17.17
CA GLY A 393 -50.94 -18.70 17.96
C GLY A 393 -51.68 -19.74 17.09
N SER A 394 -51.55 -20.99 17.46
CA SER A 394 -52.35 -22.10 16.93
C SER A 394 -53.82 -21.96 17.36
N SER A 395 -54.68 -21.50 16.45
CA SER A 395 -56.13 -21.62 16.59
C SER A 395 -56.53 -22.97 16.00
N SER A 396 -56.54 -23.98 16.84
CA SER A 396 -57.34 -25.23 16.60
C SER A 396 -57.97 -25.60 17.92
N ASP A 397 -59.27 -25.49 17.93
CA ASP A 397 -60.30 -26.21 18.68
C ASP A 397 -61.42 -25.28 19.13
N ARG A 398 -62.53 -25.38 18.42
CA ARG A 398 -63.84 -25.47 18.97
C ARG A 398 -64.92 -25.51 17.84
N LEU A 399 -65.09 -26.71 17.29
CA LEU A 399 -66.31 -27.11 16.62
C LEU A 399 -66.76 -28.43 17.28
N ARG A 400 -67.60 -28.35 18.25
CA ARG A 400 -68.54 -29.46 18.63
C ARG A 400 -69.84 -28.85 19.10
N ALA A 401 -70.79 -28.99 18.21
CA ALA A 401 -72.03 -29.70 18.44
C ALA A 401 -72.91 -29.18 19.57
N ASP A 402 -73.99 -28.60 19.19
CA ASP A 402 -75.27 -28.88 19.83
C ASP A 402 -76.34 -29.06 18.78
N VAL A 403 -76.81 -30.34 18.63
CA VAL A 403 -78.01 -30.78 17.96
C VAL A 403 -78.83 -31.46 19.02
N GLY A 404 -79.98 -30.98 19.18
CA GLY A 404 -81.02 -31.92 19.72
C GLY A 404 -81.97 -31.41 20.78
N ALA A 405 -83.12 -31.32 20.38
CA ALA A 405 -84.41 -31.82 20.84
C ALA A 405 -85.38 -30.80 21.44
N SER A 406 -86.31 -30.57 20.65
CA SER A 406 -87.77 -30.56 20.81
C SER A 406 -88.35 -30.92 22.19
N GLN A 407 -89.10 -30.15 22.73
CA GLN A 407 -90.56 -30.12 22.92
C GLN A 407 -90.93 -28.88 23.71
#